data_bd0dcaaf3a65c4eca9e16bf9f2ecb158
#
_entry.id   bd0dcaaf3a65c4eca9e16bf9f2ecb158
#
_cell.length_a   1.000
_cell.length_b   1.000
_cell.length_c   1.000
_cell.angle_alpha   90.00
_cell.angle_beta   90.00
_cell.angle_gamma   90.00
#
_symmetry.space_group_name_H-M   'P 1'
#
loop_
_entity.id
_entity.type
_entity.pdbx_description
1 polymer ?
#
loop_
_entity_poly.entity_id
_entity_poly.type
_entity_poly.pdbx_seq_one_letter_code
_entity_poly.pdbx_strand_id
1 'polypeptide(L)'
;MYGKEYLSNSPRQFNSTARNAQEAHEAIRPAGEVFKTPKETNLTGRDLSLYDLIWKRTVASQMAEARLTMINAEISVGDGLFKSSGKSIDFAGFFRAYVEGSDDPSSSLEQQEIILPNLTTGTCLSLIHI
;
A
#
# COMPACT_ATOMS: atom_id res chain seq x y z
N MET A 1 13.11 -2.93 -12.35
CA MET A 1 12.78 -2.28 -11.09
C MET A 1 11.56 -1.39 -11.34
N TYR A 2 11.14 -0.49 -10.47
CA TYR A 2 9.93 0.34 -10.66
C TYR A 2 10.13 1.38 -11.76
N GLY A 3 9.08 1.81 -12.45
CA GLY A 3 9.13 2.84 -13.50
C GLY A 3 9.31 4.26 -12.93
N LYS A 4 9.54 5.25 -13.81
CA LYS A 4 9.71 6.66 -13.40
C LYS A 4 8.45 7.23 -12.74
N GLU A 5 7.28 6.73 -13.09
CA GLU A 5 5.98 7.10 -12.53
C GLU A 5 5.85 6.78 -11.04
N TYR A 6 6.67 5.84 -10.53
CA TYR A 6 6.71 5.48 -9.11
C TYR A 6 7.64 6.36 -8.28
N LEU A 7 8.41 7.24 -8.90
CA LEU A 7 9.27 8.17 -8.20
C LEU A 7 8.45 9.39 -7.74
N SER A 8 8.62 9.78 -6.48
CA SER A 8 8.05 11.04 -6.01
C SER A 8 8.68 12.24 -6.73
N ASN A 9 7.90 13.27 -7.01
CA ASN A 9 8.38 14.49 -7.70
C ASN A 9 9.45 15.26 -6.88
N SER A 10 9.48 15.06 -5.58
CA SER A 10 10.46 15.63 -4.66
C SER A 10 10.79 14.64 -3.55
N PRO A 11 11.97 14.74 -2.92
CA PRO A 11 12.29 13.94 -1.75
C PRO A 11 11.22 14.12 -0.67
N ARG A 12 10.67 12.99 -0.19
CA ARG A 12 9.65 13.00 0.85
C ARG A 12 10.32 13.18 2.21
N GLN A 13 9.77 14.11 2.98
CA GLN A 13 10.20 14.36 4.35
C GLN A 13 9.08 13.97 5.32
N PHE A 14 9.45 13.31 6.40
CA PHE A 14 8.54 12.85 7.44
C PHE A 14 8.92 13.52 8.75
N ASN A 15 8.01 14.34 9.27
CA ASN A 15 8.19 14.98 10.57
C ASN A 15 7.44 14.21 11.63
N SER A 16 8.08 14.00 12.79
CA SER A 16 7.40 13.44 13.94
C SER A 16 6.51 14.51 14.58
N THR A 17 5.24 14.17 14.82
CA THR A 17 4.29 14.99 15.57
C THR A 17 4.20 14.59 17.04
N ALA A 18 4.93 13.58 17.47
CA ALA A 18 4.92 13.09 18.83
C ALA A 18 5.57 14.10 19.79
N ARG A 19 4.88 14.49 20.86
CA ARG A 19 5.34 15.48 21.86
C ARG A 19 6.66 15.12 22.54
N ASN A 20 7.03 13.82 22.55
CA ASN A 20 8.26 13.29 23.18
C ASN A 20 9.11 12.53 22.15
N ALA A 21 9.05 12.89 20.87
CA ALA A 21 9.96 12.30 19.91
C ALA A 21 11.38 12.65 20.29
N GLN A 22 12.22 11.64 20.44
CA GLN A 22 13.66 11.84 20.62
C GLN A 22 14.19 12.45 19.33
N GLU A 23 14.82 13.60 19.44
CA GLU A 23 15.47 14.25 18.32
C GLU A 23 16.71 13.48 17.89
N ALA A 24 17.06 13.61 16.62
CA ALA A 24 18.36 13.25 16.05
C ALA A 24 18.69 11.75 15.94
N HIS A 25 17.71 10.85 15.95
CA HIS A 25 17.96 9.47 15.55
C HIS A 25 17.78 9.30 14.04
N GLU A 26 18.79 8.74 13.39
CA GLU A 26 18.71 8.38 11.97
C GLU A 26 17.72 7.21 11.80
N ALA A 27 16.89 7.27 10.75
CA ALA A 27 16.00 6.17 10.41
C ALA A 27 16.79 4.90 10.06
N ILE A 28 16.24 3.74 10.39
CA ILE A 28 16.80 2.46 9.98
C ILE A 28 16.69 2.35 8.46
N ARG A 29 17.82 2.25 7.78
CA ARG A 29 17.94 2.16 6.33
C ARG A 29 19.13 1.29 5.94
N PRO A 30 19.22 0.83 4.68
CA PRO A 30 20.42 0.18 4.19
C PRO A 30 21.67 1.05 4.40
N ALA A 31 22.76 0.44 4.85
CA ALA A 31 24.02 1.15 5.10
C ALA A 31 24.78 1.47 3.79
N GLY A 32 25.66 2.47 3.85
CA GLY A 32 26.54 2.86 2.76
C GLY A 32 26.00 3.97 1.87
N GLU A 33 26.83 4.46 0.96
CA GLU A 33 26.49 5.52 0.00
C GLU A 33 25.60 5.02 -1.14
N VAL A 34 25.76 3.76 -1.52
CA VAL A 34 24.95 3.09 -2.55
C VAL A 34 24.17 1.96 -1.91
N PHE A 35 22.85 2.08 -1.92
CA PHE A 35 21.98 1.05 -1.36
C PHE A 35 21.95 -0.16 -2.29
N LYS A 36 22.62 -1.24 -1.87
CA LYS A 36 22.55 -2.50 -2.58
C LYS A 36 21.14 -3.06 -2.56
N THR A 37 20.69 -3.62 -3.66
CA THR A 37 19.46 -4.40 -3.65
C THR A 37 19.66 -5.70 -2.85
N PRO A 38 18.62 -6.34 -2.32
CA PRO A 38 18.76 -7.61 -1.61
C PRO A 38 19.53 -8.67 -2.39
N LYS A 39 19.38 -8.69 -3.73
CA LYS A 39 20.06 -9.63 -4.62
C LYS A 39 21.58 -9.38 -4.77
N GLU A 40 22.01 -8.17 -4.50
CA GLU A 40 23.43 -7.77 -4.58
C GLU A 40 24.16 -7.94 -3.25
N THR A 41 23.45 -8.37 -2.21
CA THR A 41 24.04 -8.72 -0.92
C THR A 41 24.47 -10.18 -0.91
N ASN A 42 25.42 -10.51 -0.05
CA ASN A 42 25.80 -11.91 0.21
C ASN A 42 25.02 -12.49 1.41
N LEU A 43 23.92 -11.84 1.83
CA LEU A 43 23.11 -12.26 2.95
C LEU A 43 22.25 -13.47 2.59
N THR A 44 21.95 -14.30 3.59
CA THR A 44 21.08 -15.48 3.44
C THR A 44 20.15 -15.62 4.64
N GLY A 45 19.10 -16.43 4.49
CA GLY A 45 18.18 -16.75 5.56
C GLY A 45 17.54 -15.52 6.20
N ARG A 46 17.53 -15.45 7.52
CA ARG A 46 16.88 -14.36 8.28
C ARG A 46 17.51 -12.99 8.04
N ASP A 47 18.81 -12.93 7.84
CA ASP A 47 19.51 -11.65 7.60
C ASP A 47 19.10 -11.06 6.24
N LEU A 48 18.95 -11.90 5.22
CA LEU A 48 18.44 -11.48 3.94
C LEU A 48 16.98 -11.00 4.04
N SER A 49 16.13 -11.71 4.75
CA SER A 49 14.73 -11.33 4.95
C SER A 49 14.61 -9.98 5.68
N LEU A 50 15.40 -9.77 6.71
CA LEU A 50 15.43 -8.49 7.43
C LEU A 50 15.94 -7.36 6.54
N TYR A 51 17.00 -7.59 5.78
CA TYR A 51 17.54 -6.60 4.86
C TYR A 51 16.53 -6.24 3.76
N ASP A 52 15.84 -7.24 3.18
CA ASP A 52 14.80 -7.05 2.16
C ASP A 52 13.65 -6.19 2.70
N LEU A 53 13.21 -6.45 3.92
CA LEU A 53 12.19 -5.64 4.59
C LEU A 53 12.63 -4.17 4.75
N ILE A 54 13.84 -3.95 5.28
CA ILE A 54 14.39 -2.61 5.47
C ILE A 54 14.53 -1.89 4.12
N TRP A 55 15.03 -2.60 3.11
CA TRP A 55 15.22 -2.07 1.77
C TRP A 55 13.87 -1.67 1.14
N LYS A 56 12.87 -2.56 1.16
CA LYS A 56 11.53 -2.30 0.65
C LYS A 56 10.88 -1.09 1.33
N ARG A 57 10.96 -1.00 2.66
CA ARG A 57 10.41 0.15 3.40
C ARG A 57 11.12 1.45 3.06
N THR A 58 12.45 1.41 2.95
CA THR A 58 13.23 2.59 2.57
C THR A 58 12.86 3.09 1.17
N VAL A 59 12.76 2.18 0.19
CA VAL A 59 12.35 2.54 -1.17
C VAL A 59 10.92 3.05 -1.18
N ALA A 60 9.98 2.34 -0.56
CA ALA A 60 8.57 2.72 -0.49
C ALA A 60 8.37 4.12 0.12
N SER A 61 9.18 4.49 1.12
CA SER A 61 9.10 5.82 1.76
C SER A 61 9.35 6.97 0.80
N GLN A 62 10.08 6.75 -0.28
CA GLN A 62 10.42 7.75 -1.29
C GLN A 62 9.64 7.59 -2.60
N MET A 63 8.72 6.62 -2.68
CA MET A 63 7.90 6.41 -3.85
C MET A 63 6.69 7.34 -3.90
N ALA A 64 6.09 7.45 -5.09
CA ALA A 64 4.85 8.16 -5.31
C ALA A 64 3.69 7.53 -4.51
N GLU A 65 2.72 8.35 -4.14
CA GLU A 65 1.54 7.90 -3.40
C GLU A 65 0.67 6.96 -4.22
N ALA A 66 0.03 6.02 -3.54
CA ALA A 66 -1.04 5.23 -4.15
C ALA A 66 -2.28 6.10 -4.37
N ARG A 67 -2.99 5.83 -5.47
CA ARG A 67 -4.30 6.42 -5.73
C ARG A 67 -5.36 5.34 -5.70
N LEU A 68 -6.40 5.59 -4.93
CA LEU A 68 -7.47 4.66 -4.66
C LEU A 68 -8.81 5.30 -4.97
N THR A 69 -9.70 4.56 -5.60
CA THR A 69 -11.11 4.93 -5.72
C THR A 69 -11.93 4.18 -4.67
N MET A 70 -12.63 4.92 -3.83
CA MET A 70 -13.53 4.37 -2.81
C MET A 70 -14.98 4.52 -3.30
N ILE A 71 -15.73 3.42 -3.28
CA ILE A 71 -17.14 3.38 -3.64
C ILE A 71 -17.93 2.98 -2.40
N ASN A 72 -18.94 3.80 -2.04
CA ASN A 72 -19.86 3.48 -0.96
C ASN A 72 -21.27 3.36 -1.57
N ALA A 73 -21.91 2.23 -1.36
CA ALA A 73 -23.28 1.96 -1.78
C ALA A 73 -24.21 1.87 -0.56
N GLU A 74 -25.34 2.55 -0.64
CA GLU A 74 -26.43 2.41 0.32
C GLU A 74 -27.58 1.67 -0.41
N ILE A 75 -28.06 0.59 0.20
CA ILE A 75 -29.04 -0.33 -0.37
C ILE A 75 -30.22 -0.36 0.57
N SER A 76 -31.38 0.14 0.10
CA SER A 76 -32.63 0.11 0.86
C SER A 76 -33.40 -1.16 0.55
N VAL A 77 -33.84 -1.87 1.58
CA VAL A 77 -34.68 -3.07 1.46
C VAL A 77 -35.79 -2.98 2.49
N GLY A 78 -37.01 -2.67 2.06
CA GLY A 78 -38.12 -2.35 2.98
C GLY A 78 -37.72 -1.17 3.88
N ASP A 79 -37.82 -1.37 5.20
CA ASP A 79 -37.43 -0.38 6.20
C ASP A 79 -35.92 -0.47 6.60
N GLY A 80 -35.18 -1.40 6.01
CA GLY A 80 -33.77 -1.62 6.29
C GLY A 80 -32.87 -0.84 5.35
N LEU A 81 -31.72 -0.35 5.88
CA LEU A 81 -30.65 0.29 5.12
C LEU A 81 -29.36 -0.51 5.30
N PHE A 82 -28.84 -1.03 4.23
CA PHE A 82 -27.54 -1.72 4.19
C PHE A 82 -26.48 -0.81 3.57
N LYS A 83 -25.24 -0.95 4.05
CA LYS A 83 -24.09 -0.22 3.49
C LYS A 83 -23.07 -1.22 2.99
N SER A 84 -22.54 -0.98 1.81
CA SER A 84 -21.43 -1.73 1.25
C SER A 84 -20.37 -0.77 0.75
N SER A 85 -19.11 -1.11 0.99
CA SER A 85 -17.98 -0.28 0.56
C SER A 85 -17.05 -1.10 -0.31
N GLY A 86 -16.66 -0.50 -1.42
CA GLY A 86 -15.65 -1.05 -2.33
C GLY A 86 -14.43 -0.15 -2.40
N LYS A 87 -13.32 -0.73 -2.80
CA LYS A 87 -12.05 -0.03 -3.02
C LYS A 87 -11.36 -0.63 -4.23
N SER A 88 -11.00 0.22 -5.19
CA SER A 88 -10.12 -0.15 -6.31
C SER A 88 -8.81 0.63 -6.25
N ILE A 89 -7.76 0.07 -6.81
CA ILE A 89 -6.44 0.68 -6.86
C ILE A 89 -6.18 1.20 -8.27
N ASP A 90 -6.30 2.51 -8.45
CA ASP A 90 -6.09 3.16 -9.76
C ASP A 90 -4.60 3.27 -10.09
N PHE A 91 -3.78 3.47 -9.06
CA PHE A 91 -2.32 3.49 -9.16
C PHE A 91 -1.73 2.96 -7.86
N ALA A 92 -0.93 1.90 -7.97
CA ALA A 92 -0.39 1.22 -6.80
C ALA A 92 0.60 2.07 -5.98
N GLY A 93 1.34 2.98 -6.63
CA GLY A 93 2.32 3.81 -5.92
C GLY A 93 3.29 2.99 -5.08
N PHE A 94 3.54 3.42 -3.85
CA PHE A 94 4.43 2.74 -2.91
C PHE A 94 3.98 1.31 -2.53
N PHE A 95 2.71 0.97 -2.67
CA PHE A 95 2.23 -0.40 -2.43
C PHE A 95 2.93 -1.42 -3.32
N ARG A 96 3.43 -1.00 -4.48
CA ARG A 96 4.19 -1.88 -5.37
C ARG A 96 5.49 -2.41 -4.74
N ALA A 97 6.07 -1.65 -3.83
CA ALA A 97 7.29 -2.03 -3.13
C ALA A 97 7.02 -2.65 -1.76
N TYR A 98 6.00 -2.17 -1.06
CA TYR A 98 5.74 -2.58 0.31
C TYR A 98 4.25 -2.45 0.67
N VAL A 99 3.70 -3.56 1.16
CA VAL A 99 2.39 -3.62 1.83
C VAL A 99 2.62 -4.17 3.23
N GLU A 100 2.14 -3.47 4.25
CA GLU A 100 2.32 -3.90 5.64
C GLU A 100 1.65 -5.24 5.91
N GLY A 101 2.39 -6.15 6.56
CA GLY A 101 1.89 -7.49 6.89
C GLY A 101 1.92 -8.49 5.73
N SER A 102 2.56 -8.16 4.62
CA SER A 102 2.68 -9.07 3.48
C SER A 102 4.10 -9.16 2.95
N ASP A 103 4.53 -10.39 2.71
CA ASP A 103 5.80 -10.68 2.04
C ASP A 103 5.72 -10.56 0.52
N ASP A 104 4.51 -10.65 -0.05
CA ASP A 104 4.24 -10.45 -1.47
C ASP A 104 3.30 -9.25 -1.71
N PRO A 105 3.85 -8.07 -2.04
CA PRO A 105 3.05 -6.89 -2.32
C PRO A 105 2.05 -7.05 -3.47
N SER A 106 2.36 -7.90 -4.46
CA SER A 106 1.49 -8.05 -5.64
C SER A 106 0.22 -8.83 -5.30
N SER A 107 0.33 -9.96 -4.61
CA SER A 107 -0.84 -10.72 -4.16
C SER A 107 -1.66 -9.96 -3.11
N SER A 108 -1.00 -9.15 -2.30
CA SER A 108 -1.68 -8.32 -1.31
C SER A 108 -2.47 -7.17 -1.92
N LEU A 109 -2.03 -6.62 -3.03
CA LEU A 109 -2.78 -5.59 -3.77
C LEU A 109 -4.10 -6.15 -4.27
N GLU A 110 -4.08 -7.34 -4.87
CA GLU A 110 -5.31 -8.03 -5.33
C GLU A 110 -6.28 -8.31 -4.18
N GLN A 111 -5.77 -8.72 -3.02
CA GLN A 111 -6.58 -8.99 -1.83
C GLN A 111 -7.14 -7.71 -1.17
N GLN A 112 -6.54 -6.56 -1.40
CA GLN A 112 -7.01 -5.28 -0.87
C GLN A 112 -8.10 -4.64 -1.72
N GLU A 113 -8.30 -5.10 -2.94
CA GLU A 113 -9.39 -4.61 -3.78
C GLU A 113 -10.70 -5.32 -3.40
N ILE A 114 -11.72 -4.52 -3.16
CA ILE A 114 -13.11 -4.95 -3.02
C ILE A 114 -13.88 -4.29 -4.14
N ILE A 115 -14.00 -4.99 -5.26
CA ILE A 115 -14.63 -4.45 -6.44
C ILE A 115 -16.14 -4.62 -6.32
N LEU A 116 -16.86 -3.51 -6.20
CA LEU A 116 -18.31 -3.51 -6.33
C LEU A 116 -18.70 -3.45 -7.80
N PRO A 117 -19.84 -4.06 -8.20
CA PRO A 117 -20.37 -3.88 -9.53
C PRO A 117 -20.68 -2.40 -9.79
N ASN A 118 -20.80 -2.01 -11.06
CA ASN A 118 -21.21 -0.67 -11.44
C ASN A 118 -22.65 -0.43 -10.96
N LEU A 119 -22.77 0.30 -9.87
CA LEU A 119 -24.05 0.66 -9.26
C LEU A 119 -24.40 2.11 -9.61
N THR A 120 -25.63 2.34 -10.02
CA THR A 120 -26.20 3.68 -10.19
C THR A 120 -27.40 3.83 -9.27
N THR A 121 -27.76 5.07 -8.93
CA THR A 121 -28.95 5.33 -8.13
C THR A 121 -30.17 4.73 -8.81
N GLY A 122 -30.94 3.93 -8.08
CA GLY A 122 -32.13 3.22 -8.59
C GLY A 122 -31.83 1.82 -9.17
N THR A 123 -30.59 1.33 -9.12
CA THR A 123 -30.27 -0.05 -9.48
C THR A 123 -30.98 -1.02 -8.53
N CYS A 124 -31.81 -1.93 -9.09
CA CYS A 124 -32.39 -3.01 -8.31
C CYS A 124 -31.40 -4.15 -8.15
N LEU A 125 -31.19 -4.59 -6.91
CA LEU A 125 -30.36 -5.73 -6.57
C LEU A 125 -31.24 -6.95 -6.23
N SER A 126 -30.88 -8.12 -6.72
CA SER A 126 -31.50 -9.37 -6.36
C SER A 126 -30.54 -10.27 -5.59
N LEU A 127 -31.05 -10.99 -4.60
CA LEU A 127 -30.29 -12.05 -3.93
C LEU A 127 -30.11 -13.22 -4.91
N ILE A 128 -28.87 -13.53 -5.22
CA ILE A 128 -28.52 -14.76 -5.93
C ILE A 128 -28.12 -15.75 -4.83
N HIS A 129 -28.93 -16.79 -4.66
CA HIS A 129 -28.52 -17.93 -3.84
C HIS A 129 -27.54 -18.77 -4.65
N ILE A 130 -26.30 -18.86 -4.14
CA ILE A 130 -25.29 -19.80 -4.65
C ILE A 130 -25.48 -21.12 -3.94
#